data_a2f40df2efdbfcd7062166f660e7b66a
#
_entry.id   a2f40df2efdbfcd7062166f660e7b66a
#
_cell.length_a   1.000
_cell.length_b   1.000
_cell.length_c   1.000
_cell.angle_alpha   90.00
_cell.angle_beta   90.00
_cell.angle_gamma   90.00
#
_symmetry.space_group_name_H-M   'P 1'
#
loop_
_entity.id
_entity.type
_entity.pdbx_description
1 polymer ?
#
loop_
_entity_poly.entity_id
_entity_poly.type
_entity_poly.pdbx_seq_one_letter_code
_entity_poly.pdbx_strand_id
1 'polypeptide(L)'
;MRKFLSAQLLLVLASVLGADTFGADGGRRVNPFYAMDTNVWSWQDRTPEQVAALLKDLGYDGYGHGGTKDIDAYLAALEAQGLEMFTTYVGLNLDAEPMIDPAVSTVFGLFKGRNAMLWLFVQSSRFAPDSEAGDSAAVKAIRRLADEAHEHGVKIALYPHTGFYVENLDDAMRIADKVNRRNVGVTFNLCHWLKVDGDSDPRRTLQRAMPYLFQVSINGADSGQTRGMNWDHLIQPLDSGTYDVGQLLQTLAELGYTGPVALQGYGIKGDPKQNLARSIQAWRRLAESVKGAAPGTNH
;
A
#
# COMPACT_ATOMS: atom_id res chain seq x y z
N MET A 1 -18.79 50.48 56.87
CA MET A 1 -17.83 50.52 55.75
C MET A 1 -17.18 49.17 55.59
N ARG A 2 -17.68 48.35 54.71
CA ARG A 2 -17.08 47.02 54.36
C ARG A 2 -16.82 47.01 52.85
N LYS A 3 -15.54 46.93 52.48
CA LYS A 3 -15.05 46.80 51.09
C LYS A 3 -15.16 45.34 50.63
N PHE A 4 -15.94 45.08 49.58
CA PHE A 4 -15.96 43.81 48.89
C PHE A 4 -14.78 43.77 47.86
N LEU A 5 -13.87 42.81 48.00
CA LEU A 5 -12.93 42.47 46.95
C LEU A 5 -13.51 41.35 46.10
N SER A 6 -13.71 41.67 44.85
CA SER A 6 -14.07 40.69 43.81
C SER A 6 -12.78 40.03 43.31
N ALA A 7 -12.65 38.72 43.49
CA ALA A 7 -11.62 37.93 42.84
C ALA A 7 -12.14 37.51 41.45
N GLN A 8 -11.51 38.04 40.39
CA GLN A 8 -11.71 37.55 39.01
C GLN A 8 -10.83 36.33 38.79
N LEU A 9 -11.48 35.21 38.53
CA LEU A 9 -10.86 33.96 38.11
C LEU A 9 -10.55 34.04 36.62
N LEU A 10 -9.29 34.21 36.23
CA LEU A 10 -8.84 34.13 34.84
C LEU A 10 -8.74 32.63 34.46
N LEU A 11 -9.64 32.19 33.62
CA LEU A 11 -9.56 30.87 32.94
C LEU A 11 -8.57 31.02 31.80
N VAL A 12 -7.37 30.48 31.92
CA VAL A 12 -6.42 30.33 30.82
C VAL A 12 -6.81 29.08 30.03
N LEU A 13 -7.51 29.25 28.91
CA LEU A 13 -7.65 28.21 27.90
C LEU A 13 -6.31 28.06 27.17
N ALA A 14 -5.56 27.01 27.48
CA ALA A 14 -4.43 26.57 26.67
C ALA A 14 -5.00 25.84 25.44
N SER A 15 -5.16 26.55 24.33
CA SER A 15 -5.36 25.95 23.02
C SER A 15 -4.04 25.33 22.57
N VAL A 16 -3.98 24.00 22.61
CA VAL A 16 -2.92 23.23 21.95
C VAL A 16 -3.21 23.33 20.45
N LEU A 17 -2.66 24.34 19.80
CA LEU A 17 -2.51 24.38 18.36
C LEU A 17 -1.35 23.46 18.01
N GLY A 18 -1.66 22.24 17.57
CA GLY A 18 -0.74 21.42 16.80
C GLY A 18 -0.35 22.19 15.55
N ALA A 19 0.89 22.68 15.51
CA ALA A 19 1.42 23.34 14.33
C ALA A 19 1.66 22.30 13.23
N ASP A 20 0.65 22.10 12.38
CA ASP A 20 0.86 21.53 11.05
C ASP A 20 1.62 22.58 10.24
N THR A 21 2.95 22.49 10.25
CA THR A 21 3.79 23.23 9.31
C THR A 21 3.73 22.57 7.94
N PHE A 22 2.62 22.75 7.24
CA PHE A 22 2.54 22.45 5.81
C PHE A 22 2.66 23.75 5.03
N GLY A 23 3.73 23.82 4.23
CA GLY A 23 3.95 24.91 3.29
C GLY A 23 2.72 25.12 2.42
N ALA A 24 2.29 26.37 2.34
CA ALA A 24 1.23 26.84 1.45
C ALA A 24 1.76 26.89 0.00
N ASP A 25 1.93 25.72 -0.61
CA ASP A 25 2.03 25.58 -2.05
C ASP A 25 0.76 24.85 -2.50
N GLY A 26 -0.11 25.52 -3.26
CA GLY A 26 -1.37 24.97 -3.78
C GLY A 26 -1.18 23.89 -4.84
N GLY A 27 -0.03 23.21 -4.84
CA GLY A 27 0.31 22.06 -5.66
C GLY A 27 -0.33 20.78 -5.12
N ARG A 28 -0.95 20.01 -6.01
CA ARG A 28 -1.47 18.65 -5.73
C ARG A 28 -0.37 17.83 -5.05
N ARG A 29 -0.66 17.25 -3.88
CA ARG A 29 0.31 16.40 -3.15
C ARG A 29 0.68 15.21 -4.03
N VAL A 30 1.96 14.89 -4.09
CA VAL A 30 2.44 13.62 -4.66
C VAL A 30 2.13 12.52 -3.64
N ASN A 31 1.60 11.39 -4.12
CA ASN A 31 1.41 10.22 -3.29
C ASN A 31 2.75 9.75 -2.72
N PRO A 32 2.84 9.34 -1.44
CA PRO A 32 4.04 8.69 -0.93
C PRO A 32 4.43 7.49 -1.79
N PHE A 33 5.72 7.36 -2.11
CA PHE A 33 6.23 6.27 -2.93
C PHE A 33 7.26 5.43 -2.18
N TYR A 34 7.01 4.15 -2.03
CA TYR A 34 7.86 3.26 -1.25
C TYR A 34 8.21 1.98 -2.00
N ALA A 35 9.33 1.35 -1.63
CA ALA A 35 9.79 0.09 -2.20
C ALA A 35 9.22 -1.10 -1.42
N MET A 36 8.66 -2.11 -2.11
CA MET A 36 8.38 -3.41 -1.51
C MET A 36 9.69 -4.18 -1.26
N ASP A 37 9.67 -5.09 -0.30
CA ASP A 37 10.78 -5.98 0.06
C ASP A 37 11.31 -6.79 -1.14
N THR A 38 10.43 -7.13 -2.08
CA THR A 38 10.78 -7.83 -3.33
C THR A 38 11.86 -7.13 -4.15
N ASN A 39 12.02 -5.82 -4.00
CA ASN A 39 13.07 -5.05 -4.67
C ASN A 39 14.47 -5.30 -4.11
N VAL A 40 14.57 -5.87 -2.92
CA VAL A 40 15.86 -6.11 -2.25
C VAL A 40 16.14 -7.60 -1.97
N TRP A 41 15.27 -8.52 -2.39
CA TRP A 41 15.44 -9.96 -2.12
C TRP A 41 16.76 -10.54 -2.65
N SER A 42 17.22 -10.07 -3.81
CA SER A 42 18.49 -10.54 -4.38
C SER A 42 19.74 -9.90 -3.75
N TRP A 43 19.56 -8.90 -2.87
CA TRP A 43 20.67 -8.32 -2.10
C TRP A 43 20.95 -9.23 -0.88
N GLN A 44 21.97 -10.06 -0.99
CA GLN A 44 22.39 -10.98 0.07
C GLN A 44 22.96 -10.23 1.28
N ASP A 45 22.80 -10.81 2.46
CA ASP A 45 23.36 -10.33 3.73
C ASP A 45 23.02 -8.85 4.07
N ARG A 46 21.95 -8.31 3.48
CA ARG A 46 21.47 -6.95 3.80
C ARG A 46 20.96 -6.87 5.22
N THR A 47 21.26 -5.78 5.90
CA THR A 47 20.66 -5.44 7.19
C THR A 47 19.52 -4.42 7.03
N PRO A 48 18.61 -4.31 8.01
CA PRO A 48 17.58 -3.27 7.99
C PRO A 48 18.14 -1.85 7.83
N GLU A 49 19.27 -1.55 8.47
CA GLU A 49 19.93 -0.24 8.41
C GLU A 49 20.48 0.05 7.02
N GLN A 50 21.04 -0.95 6.34
CA GLN A 50 21.53 -0.81 4.97
C GLN A 50 20.40 -0.56 3.99
N VAL A 51 19.26 -1.24 4.17
CA VAL A 51 18.05 -1.02 3.35
C VAL A 51 17.50 0.39 3.59
N ALA A 52 17.34 0.79 4.85
CA ALA A 52 16.83 2.11 5.20
C ALA A 52 17.74 3.24 4.67
N ALA A 53 19.06 3.12 4.83
CA ALA A 53 20.01 4.09 4.31
C ALA A 53 19.95 4.20 2.78
N LEU A 54 19.90 3.08 2.05
CA LEU A 54 19.77 3.09 0.60
C LEU A 54 18.48 3.77 0.14
N LEU A 55 17.34 3.44 0.75
CA LEU A 55 16.06 4.03 0.39
C LEU A 55 16.04 5.54 0.67
N LYS A 56 16.64 5.99 1.78
CA LYS A 56 16.82 7.40 2.11
C LYS A 56 17.67 8.13 1.08
N ASP A 57 18.82 7.58 0.74
CA ASP A 57 19.75 8.16 -0.22
C ASP A 57 19.11 8.30 -1.62
N LEU A 58 18.29 7.33 -2.01
CA LEU A 58 17.57 7.35 -3.27
C LEU A 58 16.35 8.30 -3.24
N GLY A 59 15.81 8.60 -2.04
CA GLY A 59 14.67 9.49 -1.83
C GLY A 59 13.32 8.80 -1.98
N TYR A 60 13.21 7.53 -1.56
CA TYR A 60 11.94 6.88 -1.27
C TYR A 60 11.34 7.41 0.03
N ASP A 61 10.02 7.33 0.17
CA ASP A 61 9.33 7.71 1.40
C ASP A 61 9.31 6.59 2.45
N GLY A 62 9.64 5.36 2.06
CA GLY A 62 9.69 4.25 2.99
C GLY A 62 9.76 2.86 2.35
N TYR A 63 9.24 1.89 3.10
CA TYR A 63 9.40 0.47 2.80
C TYR A 63 8.12 -0.33 3.06
N GLY A 64 7.90 -1.38 2.27
CA GLY A 64 6.92 -2.42 2.51
C GLY A 64 7.63 -3.74 2.84
N HIS A 65 7.40 -4.23 4.04
CA HIS A 65 8.04 -5.45 4.56
C HIS A 65 7.31 -6.73 4.13
N GLY A 66 8.00 -7.85 4.10
CA GLY A 66 7.45 -9.18 3.84
C GLY A 66 7.43 -10.06 5.08
N GLY A 67 6.25 -10.53 5.49
CA GLY A 67 6.08 -11.40 6.66
C GLY A 67 6.08 -10.64 7.98
N THR A 68 6.26 -11.40 9.08
CA THR A 68 6.16 -10.90 10.46
C THR A 68 7.51 -10.86 11.17
N LYS A 69 8.56 -11.40 10.54
CA LYS A 69 9.89 -11.54 11.15
C LYS A 69 10.67 -10.22 11.05
N ASP A 70 11.43 -9.89 12.09
CA ASP A 70 12.36 -8.74 12.15
C ASP A 70 11.70 -7.36 11.87
N ILE A 71 10.36 -7.24 11.99
CA ILE A 71 9.62 -5.98 11.73
C ILE A 71 10.09 -4.86 12.66
N ASP A 72 10.35 -5.16 13.93
CA ASP A 72 10.84 -4.19 14.93
C ASP A 72 12.19 -3.60 14.53
N ALA A 73 13.12 -4.42 14.03
CA ALA A 73 14.42 -3.97 13.54
C ALA A 73 14.27 -3.07 12.29
N TYR A 74 13.40 -3.45 11.34
CA TYR A 74 13.12 -2.61 10.16
C TYR A 74 12.41 -1.30 10.55
N LEU A 75 11.46 -1.32 11.48
CA LEU A 75 10.81 -0.10 11.98
C LEU A 75 11.84 0.85 12.58
N ALA A 76 12.70 0.35 13.47
CA ALA A 76 13.75 1.17 14.11
C ALA A 76 14.72 1.76 13.08
N ALA A 77 15.16 0.97 12.10
CA ALA A 77 16.09 1.42 11.07
C ALA A 77 15.46 2.48 10.14
N LEU A 78 14.19 2.30 9.75
CA LEU A 78 13.46 3.25 8.91
C LEU A 78 13.21 4.56 9.66
N GLU A 79 12.74 4.50 10.91
CA GLU A 79 12.48 5.68 11.74
C GLU A 79 13.76 6.49 11.99
N ALA A 80 14.92 5.82 12.19
CA ALA A 80 16.22 6.49 12.34
C ALA A 80 16.61 7.30 11.07
N GLN A 81 16.10 6.95 9.90
CA GLN A 81 16.30 7.66 8.65
C GLN A 81 15.15 8.63 8.30
N GLY A 82 14.11 8.73 9.13
CA GLY A 82 12.90 9.50 8.85
C GLY A 82 12.09 8.93 7.69
N LEU A 83 12.10 7.61 7.53
CA LEU A 83 11.30 6.84 6.58
C LEU A 83 10.15 6.13 7.29
N GLU A 84 9.09 5.79 6.55
CA GLU A 84 7.94 5.05 7.07
C GLU A 84 7.95 3.58 6.62
N MET A 85 7.45 2.69 7.47
CA MET A 85 6.98 1.38 7.02
C MET A 85 5.51 1.52 6.64
N PHE A 86 5.18 1.29 5.36
CA PHE A 86 3.81 1.44 4.85
C PHE A 86 2.99 0.16 4.97
N THR A 87 3.63 -1.00 4.77
CA THR A 87 2.93 -2.29 4.77
C THR A 87 3.78 -3.40 5.35
N THR A 88 3.12 -4.46 5.85
CA THR A 88 3.71 -5.80 5.87
C THR A 88 2.81 -6.78 5.12
N TYR A 89 3.42 -7.61 4.27
CA TYR A 89 2.75 -8.57 3.39
C TYR A 89 2.65 -9.93 4.06
N VAL A 90 1.42 -10.36 4.39
CA VAL A 90 1.15 -11.59 5.16
C VAL A 90 0.06 -12.41 4.50
N GLY A 91 0.15 -13.74 4.60
CA GLY A 91 -0.80 -14.69 4.04
C GLY A 91 -1.88 -15.15 5.03
N LEU A 92 -3.11 -15.20 4.55
CA LEU A 92 -4.21 -15.95 5.15
C LEU A 92 -4.45 -17.20 4.31
N ASN A 93 -4.17 -18.37 4.87
CA ASN A 93 -4.39 -19.66 4.20
C ASN A 93 -5.64 -20.31 4.77
N LEU A 94 -6.71 -20.40 3.96
CA LEU A 94 -8.00 -20.98 4.36
C LEU A 94 -7.94 -22.46 4.65
N ASP A 95 -6.85 -23.14 4.28
CA ASP A 95 -6.66 -24.58 4.42
C ASP A 95 -5.77 -24.96 5.61
N ALA A 96 -5.18 -23.96 6.28
CA ALA A 96 -4.24 -24.17 7.38
C ALA A 96 -4.89 -23.93 8.76
N GLU A 97 -4.24 -24.49 9.81
CA GLU A 97 -4.54 -24.19 11.20
C GLU A 97 -3.22 -23.98 11.95
N PRO A 98 -2.92 -22.77 12.43
CA PRO A 98 -3.71 -21.55 12.27
C PRO A 98 -3.71 -21.03 10.81
N MET A 99 -4.79 -20.35 10.42
CA MET A 99 -4.95 -19.81 9.06
C MET A 99 -3.98 -18.66 8.75
N ILE A 100 -3.49 -17.98 9.78
CA ILE A 100 -2.55 -16.86 9.70
C ILE A 100 -1.47 -17.02 10.76
N ASP A 101 -0.28 -16.48 10.50
CA ASP A 101 0.81 -16.44 11.46
C ASP A 101 0.34 -15.73 12.76
N PRO A 102 0.38 -16.39 13.93
CA PRO A 102 0.00 -15.77 15.21
C PRO A 102 0.81 -14.52 15.56
N ALA A 103 2.02 -14.36 15.02
CA ALA A 103 2.84 -13.17 15.23
C ALA A 103 2.21 -11.88 14.67
N VAL A 104 1.15 -11.96 13.83
CA VAL A 104 0.41 -10.80 13.33
C VAL A 104 -0.18 -9.96 14.46
N SER A 105 -0.60 -10.57 15.58
CA SER A 105 -1.06 -9.82 16.77
C SER A 105 0.05 -8.91 17.34
N THR A 106 1.29 -9.37 17.36
CA THR A 106 2.45 -8.55 17.77
C THR A 106 2.67 -7.40 16.77
N VAL A 107 2.51 -7.67 15.48
CA VAL A 107 2.63 -6.65 14.41
C VAL A 107 1.63 -5.53 14.60
N PHE A 108 0.38 -5.82 14.96
CA PHE A 108 -0.61 -4.78 15.25
C PHE A 108 -0.17 -3.86 16.40
N GLY A 109 0.43 -4.44 17.45
CA GLY A 109 1.02 -3.66 18.54
C GLY A 109 2.16 -2.74 18.07
N LEU A 110 3.04 -3.24 17.21
CA LEU A 110 4.14 -2.48 16.62
C LEU A 110 3.65 -1.37 15.68
N PHE A 111 2.54 -1.57 14.99
CA PHE A 111 1.97 -0.60 14.04
C PHE A 111 1.11 0.48 14.70
N LYS A 112 0.80 0.34 15.98
CA LYS A 112 -0.01 1.32 16.71
C LYS A 112 0.59 2.73 16.63
N GLY A 113 -0.23 3.70 16.19
CA GLY A 113 0.19 5.09 16.01
C GLY A 113 1.04 5.37 14.77
N ARG A 114 1.23 4.38 13.90
CA ARG A 114 1.93 4.50 12.61
C ARG A 114 0.94 4.42 11.45
N ASN A 115 1.33 4.93 10.27
CA ASN A 115 0.53 4.80 9.04
C ASN A 115 0.66 3.41 8.37
N ALA A 116 1.29 2.46 9.05
CA ALA A 116 1.50 1.11 8.55
C ALA A 116 0.19 0.31 8.52
N MET A 117 0.06 -0.57 7.52
CA MET A 117 -1.09 -1.45 7.37
C MET A 117 -0.69 -2.89 7.07
N LEU A 118 -1.58 -3.82 7.38
CA LEU A 118 -1.42 -5.21 6.97
C LEU A 118 -1.82 -5.35 5.50
N TRP A 119 -0.93 -5.88 4.67
CA TRP A 119 -1.20 -6.27 3.29
C TRP A 119 -1.51 -7.75 3.27
N LEU A 120 -2.77 -8.09 3.12
CA LEU A 120 -3.28 -9.45 3.33
C LEU A 120 -3.64 -10.12 2.01
N PHE A 121 -2.87 -11.14 1.61
CA PHE A 121 -3.30 -12.04 0.55
C PHE A 121 -4.06 -13.24 1.14
N VAL A 122 -5.02 -13.77 0.38
CA VAL A 122 -5.84 -14.91 0.80
C VAL A 122 -5.69 -16.05 -0.18
N GLN A 123 -5.24 -17.19 0.30
CA GLN A 123 -4.99 -18.37 -0.53
C GLN A 123 -5.77 -19.59 -0.05
N SER A 124 -6.06 -20.49 -0.98
CA SER A 124 -6.63 -21.81 -0.73
C SER A 124 -6.29 -22.77 -1.86
N SER A 125 -6.14 -24.04 -1.54
CA SER A 125 -6.09 -25.12 -2.52
C SER A 125 -7.46 -25.82 -2.69
N ARG A 126 -8.40 -25.59 -1.75
CA ARG A 126 -9.74 -26.16 -1.76
C ARG A 126 -10.75 -25.31 -2.51
N PHE A 127 -10.57 -24.00 -2.48
CA PHE A 127 -11.47 -23.05 -3.11
C PHE A 127 -10.76 -22.40 -4.28
N ALA A 128 -11.36 -22.52 -5.45
CA ALA A 128 -10.81 -21.92 -6.67
C ALA A 128 -10.82 -20.37 -6.58
N PRO A 129 -9.90 -19.70 -7.29
CA PRO A 129 -10.04 -18.27 -7.56
C PRO A 129 -11.41 -17.94 -8.18
N ASP A 130 -11.86 -16.70 -8.02
CA ASP A 130 -13.13 -16.20 -8.56
C ASP A 130 -14.38 -17.00 -8.10
N SER A 131 -14.29 -17.69 -6.95
CA SER A 131 -15.34 -18.52 -6.37
C SER A 131 -15.84 -17.94 -5.05
N GLU A 132 -17.15 -18.00 -4.81
CA GLU A 132 -17.73 -17.59 -3.51
C GLU A 132 -17.73 -18.72 -2.46
N ALA A 133 -17.30 -19.93 -2.83
CA ALA A 133 -17.41 -21.11 -1.96
C ALA A 133 -16.59 -20.98 -0.66
N GLY A 134 -15.48 -20.24 -0.69
CA GLY A 134 -14.62 -19.98 0.48
C GLY A 134 -14.97 -18.71 1.25
N ASP A 135 -15.92 -17.89 0.78
CA ASP A 135 -16.19 -16.56 1.35
C ASP A 135 -16.53 -16.61 2.83
N SER A 136 -17.34 -17.58 3.26
CA SER A 136 -17.71 -17.70 4.67
C SER A 136 -16.50 -17.88 5.58
N ALA A 137 -15.51 -18.69 5.17
CA ALA A 137 -14.29 -18.92 5.93
C ALA A 137 -13.39 -17.66 5.90
N ALA A 138 -13.18 -17.08 4.71
CA ALA A 138 -12.37 -15.87 4.54
C ALA A 138 -12.95 -14.69 5.34
N VAL A 139 -14.24 -14.42 5.21
CA VAL A 139 -14.92 -13.33 5.93
C VAL A 139 -14.85 -13.51 7.44
N LYS A 140 -15.06 -14.73 7.96
CA LYS A 140 -14.95 -15.00 9.40
C LYS A 140 -13.54 -14.72 9.92
N ALA A 141 -12.51 -15.18 9.21
CA ALA A 141 -11.11 -14.99 9.60
C ALA A 141 -10.72 -13.51 9.53
N ILE A 142 -11.06 -12.83 8.42
CA ILE A 142 -10.70 -11.42 8.22
C ILE A 142 -11.44 -10.50 9.20
N ARG A 143 -12.71 -10.78 9.56
CA ARG A 143 -13.42 -10.02 10.60
C ARG A 143 -12.70 -10.07 11.94
N ARG A 144 -12.26 -11.25 12.36
CA ARG A 144 -11.50 -11.41 13.61
C ARG A 144 -10.21 -10.58 13.58
N LEU A 145 -9.47 -10.67 12.49
CA LEU A 145 -8.25 -9.87 12.31
C LEU A 145 -8.54 -8.36 12.27
N ALA A 146 -9.61 -7.96 11.60
CA ALA A 146 -10.00 -6.56 11.48
C ALA A 146 -10.43 -5.97 12.83
N ASP A 147 -11.15 -6.73 13.63
CA ASP A 147 -11.57 -6.30 14.97
C ASP A 147 -10.34 -6.13 15.88
N GLU A 148 -9.37 -7.04 15.86
CA GLU A 148 -8.11 -6.94 16.58
C GLU A 148 -7.24 -5.76 16.05
N ALA A 149 -7.06 -5.65 14.74
CA ALA A 149 -6.33 -4.55 14.12
C ALA A 149 -6.93 -3.17 14.46
N HIS A 150 -8.26 -3.09 14.57
CA HIS A 150 -8.97 -1.86 14.92
C HIS A 150 -8.62 -1.35 16.33
N GLU A 151 -8.41 -2.24 17.30
CA GLU A 151 -7.97 -1.87 18.67
C GLU A 151 -6.60 -1.15 18.67
N HIS A 152 -5.80 -1.39 17.64
CA HIS A 152 -4.49 -0.77 17.44
C HIS A 152 -4.51 0.38 16.42
N GLY A 153 -5.66 0.68 15.81
CA GLY A 153 -5.78 1.69 14.76
C GLY A 153 -5.19 1.25 13.41
N VAL A 154 -4.97 -0.05 13.20
CA VAL A 154 -4.34 -0.61 12.01
C VAL A 154 -5.39 -0.94 10.94
N LYS A 155 -5.05 -0.64 9.69
CA LYS A 155 -5.84 -1.00 8.50
C LYS A 155 -5.37 -2.33 7.92
N ILE A 156 -6.28 -3.02 7.24
CA ILE A 156 -5.99 -4.22 6.45
C ILE A 156 -6.37 -3.93 5.00
N ALA A 157 -5.43 -4.06 4.08
CA ALA A 157 -5.67 -3.98 2.65
C ALA A 157 -5.58 -5.38 2.03
N LEU A 158 -6.68 -5.87 1.48
CA LEU A 158 -6.69 -7.14 0.76
C LEU A 158 -5.84 -7.00 -0.51
N TYR A 159 -4.93 -7.95 -0.71
CA TYR A 159 -3.98 -7.96 -1.80
C TYR A 159 -4.36 -9.05 -2.80
N PRO A 160 -4.99 -8.69 -3.94
CA PRO A 160 -5.25 -9.64 -5.01
C PRO A 160 -3.96 -10.24 -5.55
N HIS A 161 -3.91 -11.56 -5.69
CA HIS A 161 -2.74 -12.27 -6.19
C HIS A 161 -3.15 -13.39 -7.13
N THR A 162 -2.62 -13.36 -8.35
CA THR A 162 -2.86 -14.38 -9.40
C THR A 162 -2.69 -15.79 -8.86
N GLY A 163 -3.68 -16.63 -9.06
CA GLY A 163 -3.71 -18.03 -8.62
C GLY A 163 -4.10 -18.25 -7.16
N PHE A 164 -4.40 -17.18 -6.40
CA PHE A 164 -4.85 -17.28 -5.01
C PHE A 164 -6.38 -17.15 -4.93
N TYR A 165 -6.95 -17.45 -3.77
CA TYR A 165 -8.40 -17.38 -3.56
C TYR A 165 -8.95 -15.96 -3.81
N VAL A 166 -8.28 -14.92 -3.33
CA VAL A 166 -8.54 -13.54 -3.73
C VAL A 166 -7.58 -13.22 -4.87
N GLU A 167 -8.03 -13.44 -6.10
CA GLU A 167 -7.16 -13.36 -7.27
C GLU A 167 -7.16 -11.99 -7.93
N ASN A 168 -8.33 -11.39 -8.04
CA ASN A 168 -8.56 -10.13 -8.73
C ASN A 168 -9.19 -9.08 -7.80
N LEU A 169 -9.36 -7.86 -8.34
CA LEU A 169 -9.89 -6.75 -7.54
C LEU A 169 -11.38 -6.91 -7.19
N ASP A 170 -12.15 -7.60 -8.05
CA ASP A 170 -13.56 -7.87 -7.79
C ASP A 170 -13.74 -8.87 -6.63
N ASP A 171 -12.90 -9.90 -6.55
CA ASP A 171 -12.81 -10.78 -5.37
C ASP A 171 -12.50 -10.01 -4.10
N ALA A 172 -11.49 -9.13 -4.15
CA ALA A 172 -11.09 -8.35 -2.98
C ALA A 172 -12.22 -7.42 -2.52
N MET A 173 -12.91 -6.73 -3.44
CA MET A 173 -14.05 -5.88 -3.12
C MET A 173 -15.22 -6.68 -2.56
N ARG A 174 -15.54 -7.83 -3.14
CA ARG A 174 -16.58 -8.75 -2.66
C ARG A 174 -16.32 -9.18 -1.21
N ILE A 175 -15.09 -9.59 -0.91
CA ILE A 175 -14.69 -9.99 0.45
C ILE A 175 -14.72 -8.79 1.39
N ALA A 176 -14.17 -7.64 1.02
CA ALA A 176 -14.18 -6.42 1.85
C ALA A 176 -15.60 -5.98 2.20
N ASP A 177 -16.51 -6.00 1.23
CA ASP A 177 -17.93 -5.69 1.42
C ASP A 177 -18.59 -6.68 2.40
N LYS A 178 -18.42 -7.99 2.19
CA LYS A 178 -18.93 -9.04 3.09
C LYS A 178 -18.31 -8.96 4.49
N VAL A 179 -17.05 -8.55 4.63
CA VAL A 179 -16.39 -8.31 5.93
C VAL A 179 -17.05 -7.14 6.66
N ASN A 180 -17.40 -6.08 5.95
CA ASN A 180 -18.09 -4.91 6.49
C ASN A 180 -17.37 -4.31 7.73
N ARG A 181 -16.10 -3.97 7.59
CA ARG A 181 -15.28 -3.26 8.59
C ARG A 181 -14.59 -2.07 7.92
N ARG A 182 -14.67 -0.88 8.52
CA ARG A 182 -14.10 0.36 7.96
C ARG A 182 -12.59 0.36 7.83
N ASN A 183 -11.91 -0.48 8.60
CA ASN A 183 -10.46 -0.66 8.54
C ASN A 183 -10.04 -1.78 7.58
N VAL A 184 -10.95 -2.34 6.78
CA VAL A 184 -10.66 -3.29 5.71
C VAL A 184 -10.94 -2.66 4.37
N GLY A 185 -9.94 -2.67 3.50
CA GLY A 185 -10.00 -2.17 2.13
C GLY A 185 -9.27 -3.10 1.17
N VAL A 186 -8.95 -2.58 0.00
CA VAL A 186 -8.32 -3.36 -1.07
C VAL A 186 -7.07 -2.69 -1.61
N THR A 187 -6.25 -3.46 -2.31
CA THR A 187 -5.08 -3.01 -3.07
C THR A 187 -5.34 -3.18 -4.56
N PHE A 188 -5.07 -2.16 -5.36
CA PHE A 188 -4.85 -2.35 -6.79
C PHE A 188 -3.38 -2.71 -7.02
N ASN A 189 -3.14 -3.87 -7.63
CA ASN A 189 -1.79 -4.35 -7.94
C ASN A 189 -1.65 -4.49 -9.46
N LEU A 190 -0.82 -3.64 -10.08
CA LEU A 190 -0.74 -3.56 -11.54
C LEU A 190 -0.34 -4.89 -12.18
N CYS A 191 0.70 -5.57 -11.70
CA CYS A 191 1.18 -6.79 -12.35
C CYS A 191 0.16 -7.94 -12.29
N HIS A 192 -0.54 -8.10 -11.18
CA HIS A 192 -1.59 -9.11 -11.06
C HIS A 192 -2.85 -8.72 -11.85
N TRP A 193 -3.22 -7.44 -11.85
CA TRP A 193 -4.32 -6.94 -12.68
C TRP A 193 -4.04 -7.17 -14.17
N LEU A 194 -2.83 -6.87 -14.65
CA LEU A 194 -2.43 -7.16 -16.03
C LEU A 194 -2.50 -8.66 -16.35
N LYS A 195 -2.12 -9.51 -15.40
CA LYS A 195 -2.11 -10.97 -15.57
C LYS A 195 -3.52 -11.58 -15.64
N VAL A 196 -4.47 -11.04 -14.89
CA VAL A 196 -5.83 -11.60 -14.75
C VAL A 196 -6.86 -10.81 -15.55
N ASP A 197 -6.81 -9.49 -15.51
CA ASP A 197 -7.82 -8.56 -16.03
C ASP A 197 -7.28 -7.62 -17.11
N GLY A 198 -6.09 -7.87 -17.65
CA GLY A 198 -5.38 -6.94 -18.54
C GLY A 198 -6.11 -6.52 -19.82
N ASP A 199 -7.19 -7.22 -20.19
CA ASP A 199 -8.07 -6.84 -21.30
C ASP A 199 -9.17 -5.84 -20.88
N SER A 200 -9.28 -5.55 -19.56
CA SER A 200 -10.28 -4.65 -19.00
C SER A 200 -9.81 -3.20 -19.02
N ASP A 201 -10.76 -2.26 -18.90
CA ASP A 201 -10.46 -0.85 -18.76
C ASP A 201 -10.00 -0.53 -17.31
N PRO A 202 -8.73 -0.12 -17.10
CA PRO A 202 -8.22 0.17 -15.77
C PRO A 202 -8.99 1.31 -15.09
N ARG A 203 -9.47 2.30 -15.84
CA ARG A 203 -10.24 3.42 -15.29
C ARG A 203 -11.55 2.94 -14.67
N ARG A 204 -12.29 2.08 -15.38
CA ARG A 204 -13.55 1.52 -14.87
C ARG A 204 -13.31 0.66 -13.64
N THR A 205 -12.26 -0.16 -13.66
CA THR A 205 -11.88 -1.01 -12.53
C THR A 205 -11.54 -0.16 -11.30
N LEU A 206 -10.68 0.85 -11.44
CA LEU A 206 -10.31 1.75 -10.35
C LEU A 206 -11.49 2.57 -9.83
N GLN A 207 -12.37 3.06 -10.71
CA GLN A 207 -13.55 3.84 -10.30
C GLN A 207 -14.46 3.03 -9.35
N ARG A 208 -14.64 1.73 -9.61
CA ARG A 208 -15.41 0.84 -8.71
C ARG A 208 -14.68 0.57 -7.40
N ALA A 209 -13.35 0.48 -7.45
CA ALA A 209 -12.52 0.17 -6.28
C ALA A 209 -12.31 1.37 -5.35
N MET A 210 -12.44 2.61 -5.83
CA MET A 210 -12.13 3.83 -5.04
C MET A 210 -12.71 3.86 -3.63
N PRO A 211 -13.98 3.44 -3.37
CA PRO A 211 -14.53 3.45 -2.01
C PRO A 211 -13.81 2.51 -1.03
N TYR A 212 -13.07 1.53 -1.55
CA TYR A 212 -12.34 0.51 -0.79
C TYR A 212 -10.82 0.66 -0.89
N LEU A 213 -10.31 1.50 -1.80
CA LEU A 213 -8.91 1.50 -2.21
C LEU A 213 -8.01 2.14 -1.14
N PHE A 214 -7.21 1.32 -0.46
CA PHE A 214 -6.24 1.76 0.54
C PHE A 214 -4.83 1.85 -0.03
N GLN A 215 -4.50 1.00 -1.00
CA GLN A 215 -3.16 0.85 -1.55
C GLN A 215 -3.17 0.64 -3.05
N VAL A 216 -2.09 1.09 -3.69
CA VAL A 216 -1.77 0.81 -5.09
C VAL A 216 -0.33 0.30 -5.17
N SER A 217 -0.06 -0.72 -5.99
CA SER A 217 1.31 -1.08 -6.35
C SER A 217 1.49 -1.04 -7.86
N ILE A 218 2.63 -0.52 -8.28
CA ILE A 218 3.00 -0.34 -9.68
C ILE A 218 4.40 -0.89 -9.96
N ASN A 219 4.69 -1.08 -11.22
CA ASN A 219 5.99 -1.46 -11.77
C ASN A 219 5.99 -1.12 -13.27
N GLY A 220 7.13 -1.19 -13.93
CA GLY A 220 7.18 -1.23 -15.38
C GLY A 220 6.62 -2.55 -15.89
N ALA A 221 5.94 -2.53 -17.03
CA ALA A 221 5.33 -3.72 -17.64
C ALA A 221 5.19 -3.55 -19.15
N ASP A 222 5.02 -4.67 -19.86
CA ASP A 222 4.61 -4.62 -21.27
C ASP A 222 3.09 -4.57 -21.40
N SER A 223 2.62 -3.94 -22.47
CA SER A 223 1.21 -3.87 -22.88
C SER A 223 0.86 -4.96 -23.90
N GLY A 224 -0.44 -5.14 -24.21
CA GLY A 224 -0.94 -6.11 -25.18
C GLY A 224 -1.65 -7.29 -24.53
N GLN A 225 -1.46 -8.51 -25.03
CA GLN A 225 -2.12 -9.72 -24.51
C GLN A 225 -1.44 -10.21 -23.20
N THR A 226 -1.55 -9.41 -22.15
CA THR A 226 -0.80 -9.56 -20.91
C THR A 226 -1.11 -10.85 -20.15
N ARG A 227 -2.31 -11.41 -20.27
CA ARG A 227 -2.68 -12.69 -19.63
C ARG A 227 -1.75 -13.84 -20.01
N GLY A 228 -1.26 -13.86 -21.25
CA GLY A 228 -0.33 -14.87 -21.77
C GLY A 228 1.15 -14.61 -21.45
N MET A 229 1.51 -13.41 -20.99
CA MET A 229 2.90 -13.01 -20.78
C MET A 229 3.52 -13.68 -19.57
N ASN A 230 4.82 -13.90 -19.62
CA ASN A 230 5.61 -14.29 -18.46
C ASN A 230 5.79 -13.10 -17.49
N TRP A 231 6.14 -13.40 -16.24
CA TRP A 231 6.27 -12.38 -15.20
C TRP A 231 7.37 -11.34 -15.47
N ASP A 232 8.41 -11.70 -16.19
CA ASP A 232 9.49 -10.78 -16.60
C ASP A 232 9.05 -9.70 -17.61
N HIS A 233 7.91 -9.89 -18.29
CA HIS A 233 7.23 -8.88 -19.08
C HIS A 233 6.25 -8.03 -18.24
N LEU A 234 5.73 -8.58 -17.16
CA LEU A 234 4.72 -7.94 -16.32
C LEU A 234 5.29 -7.26 -15.08
N ILE A 235 6.55 -7.55 -14.71
CA ILE A 235 7.24 -6.93 -13.59
C ILE A 235 8.65 -6.53 -14.05
N GLN A 236 8.80 -5.23 -14.32
CA GLN A 236 10.04 -4.62 -14.78
C GLN A 236 10.37 -3.39 -13.93
N PRO A 237 11.62 -2.87 -13.98
CA PRO A 237 11.90 -1.55 -13.41
C PRO A 237 10.93 -0.50 -13.96
N LEU A 238 10.55 0.49 -13.15
CA LEU A 238 9.45 1.41 -13.47
C LEU A 238 9.67 2.25 -14.74
N ASP A 239 10.90 2.36 -15.21
CA ASP A 239 11.25 3.05 -16.46
C ASP A 239 11.26 2.14 -17.69
N SER A 240 10.80 0.89 -17.56
CA SER A 240 10.84 -0.13 -18.60
C SER A 240 9.45 -0.62 -18.99
N GLY A 241 9.38 -1.30 -20.13
CA GLY A 241 8.13 -1.80 -20.69
C GLY A 241 7.37 -0.79 -21.53
N THR A 242 6.26 -1.24 -22.08
CA THR A 242 5.43 -0.47 -23.02
C THR A 242 4.06 -0.09 -22.46
N TYR A 243 3.72 -0.56 -21.24
CA TYR A 243 2.50 -0.17 -20.56
C TYR A 243 2.60 1.28 -20.06
N ASP A 244 1.57 2.08 -20.35
CA ASP A 244 1.53 3.48 -19.94
C ASP A 244 1.16 3.64 -18.45
N VAL A 245 2.18 3.52 -17.59
CA VAL A 245 2.03 3.75 -16.13
C VAL A 245 1.67 5.21 -15.84
N GLY A 246 2.09 6.15 -16.69
CA GLY A 246 1.74 7.57 -16.56
C GLY A 246 0.24 7.79 -16.67
N GLN A 247 -0.41 7.16 -17.67
CA GLN A 247 -1.87 7.21 -17.83
C GLN A 247 -2.61 6.56 -16.64
N LEU A 248 -2.07 5.48 -16.08
CA LEU A 248 -2.62 4.86 -14.87
C LEU A 248 -2.58 5.83 -13.67
N LEU A 249 -1.44 6.47 -13.44
CA LEU A 249 -1.27 7.46 -12.36
C LEU A 249 -2.15 8.68 -12.56
N GLN A 250 -2.30 9.16 -13.80
CA GLN A 250 -3.22 10.22 -14.16
C GLN A 250 -4.66 9.84 -13.80
N THR A 251 -5.07 8.62 -14.14
CA THR A 251 -6.41 8.09 -13.82
C THR A 251 -6.65 8.03 -12.31
N LEU A 252 -5.70 7.52 -11.52
CA LEU A 252 -5.77 7.50 -10.07
C LEU A 252 -5.94 8.91 -9.48
N ALA A 253 -5.16 9.85 -10.01
CA ALA A 253 -5.21 11.24 -9.59
C ALA A 253 -6.53 11.92 -9.92
N GLU A 254 -7.12 11.68 -11.09
CA GLU A 254 -8.44 12.18 -11.49
C GLU A 254 -9.58 11.60 -10.66
N LEU A 255 -9.45 10.33 -10.26
CA LEU A 255 -10.38 9.66 -9.35
C LEU A 255 -10.20 10.09 -7.88
N GLY A 256 -9.18 10.89 -7.56
CA GLY A 256 -8.96 11.43 -6.22
C GLY A 256 -8.18 10.50 -5.28
N TYR A 257 -7.42 9.53 -5.81
CA TYR A 257 -6.57 8.69 -4.97
C TYR A 257 -5.42 9.52 -4.37
N THR A 258 -5.27 9.46 -3.05
CA THR A 258 -4.22 10.17 -2.29
C THR A 258 -3.39 9.24 -1.40
N GLY A 259 -3.66 7.94 -1.46
CA GLY A 259 -2.94 6.93 -0.68
C GLY A 259 -1.54 6.68 -1.19
N PRO A 260 -0.74 5.86 -0.47
CA PRO A 260 0.61 5.51 -0.86
C PRO A 260 0.64 4.59 -2.08
N VAL A 261 1.77 4.67 -2.83
CA VAL A 261 2.03 3.84 -4.01
C VAL A 261 3.30 3.01 -3.76
N ALA A 262 3.19 1.70 -3.94
CA ALA A 262 4.30 0.77 -3.78
C ALA A 262 5.00 0.48 -5.11
N LEU A 263 6.31 0.32 -5.09
CA LEU A 263 7.08 -0.26 -6.19
C LEU A 263 7.16 -1.76 -6.01
N GLN A 264 6.57 -2.53 -6.94
CA GLN A 264 6.75 -3.98 -7.04
C GLN A 264 8.06 -4.30 -7.78
N GLY A 265 8.85 -5.26 -7.26
CA GLY A 265 10.14 -5.63 -7.84
C GLY A 265 10.41 -7.13 -7.90
N TYR A 266 9.37 -7.96 -7.74
CA TYR A 266 9.55 -9.41 -7.72
C TYR A 266 10.19 -9.95 -9.00
N GLY A 267 11.29 -10.70 -8.84
CA GLY A 267 11.93 -11.39 -9.95
C GLY A 267 12.74 -10.51 -10.92
N ILE A 268 12.80 -9.20 -10.71
CA ILE A 268 13.61 -8.29 -11.53
C ILE A 268 15.07 -8.70 -11.40
N LYS A 269 15.74 -8.89 -12.56
CA LYS A 269 17.15 -9.27 -12.65
C LYS A 269 18.08 -8.08 -12.48
N GLY A 270 19.35 -8.36 -12.15
CA GLY A 270 20.41 -7.37 -12.03
C GLY A 270 20.63 -6.86 -10.60
N ASP A 271 21.32 -5.74 -10.48
CA ASP A 271 21.63 -5.14 -9.19
C ASP A 271 20.38 -4.40 -8.62
N PRO A 272 19.88 -4.82 -7.44
CA PRO A 272 18.72 -4.18 -6.82
C PRO A 272 18.91 -2.69 -6.55
N LYS A 273 20.11 -2.23 -6.24
CA LYS A 273 20.40 -0.81 -6.02
C LYS A 273 20.22 0.02 -7.28
N GLN A 274 20.67 -0.51 -8.42
CA GLN A 274 20.49 0.14 -9.73
C GLN A 274 19.00 0.14 -10.14
N ASN A 275 18.30 -0.99 -9.94
CA ASN A 275 16.88 -1.08 -10.25
C ASN A 275 16.04 -0.11 -9.43
N LEU A 276 16.32 0.04 -8.14
CA LEU A 276 15.70 1.03 -7.27
C LEU A 276 16.02 2.46 -7.73
N ALA A 277 17.29 2.76 -8.05
CA ALA A 277 17.71 4.10 -8.48
C ALA A 277 17.00 4.55 -9.77
N ARG A 278 16.91 3.68 -10.78
CA ARG A 278 16.20 4.00 -12.03
C ARG A 278 14.69 4.10 -11.84
N SER A 279 14.11 3.29 -10.99
CA SER A 279 12.68 3.30 -10.70
C SER A 279 12.22 4.57 -9.97
N ILE A 280 12.99 5.06 -8.98
CA ILE A 280 12.65 6.33 -8.31
C ILE A 280 12.79 7.53 -9.24
N GLN A 281 13.75 7.52 -10.17
CA GLN A 281 13.87 8.55 -11.18
C GLN A 281 12.67 8.56 -12.14
N ALA A 282 12.20 7.37 -12.55
CA ALA A 282 10.98 7.25 -13.34
C ALA A 282 9.76 7.77 -12.57
N TRP A 283 9.59 7.38 -11.30
CA TRP A 283 8.53 7.89 -10.45
C TRP A 283 8.47 9.42 -10.40
N ARG A 284 9.62 10.08 -10.21
CA ARG A 284 9.69 11.55 -10.17
C ARG A 284 9.19 12.18 -11.46
N ARG A 285 9.62 11.66 -12.63
CA ARG A 285 9.13 12.14 -13.93
C ARG A 285 7.63 11.95 -14.11
N LEU A 286 7.13 10.76 -13.76
CA LEU A 286 5.70 10.42 -13.85
C LEU A 286 4.85 11.30 -12.91
N ALA A 287 5.29 11.49 -11.67
CA ALA A 287 4.60 12.32 -10.69
C ALA A 287 4.56 13.82 -11.09
N GLU A 288 5.61 14.33 -11.73
CA GLU A 288 5.63 15.69 -12.27
C GLU A 288 4.63 15.85 -13.43
N SER A 289 4.54 14.88 -14.34
CA SER A 289 3.60 14.92 -15.46
C SER A 289 2.14 14.92 -14.98
N VAL A 290 1.80 14.17 -13.93
CA VAL A 290 0.46 14.15 -13.33
C VAL A 290 0.11 15.49 -12.66
N LYS A 291 1.07 16.18 -12.05
CA LYS A 291 0.86 17.51 -11.49
C LYS A 291 0.55 18.59 -12.55
N GLY A 292 1.18 18.48 -13.72
CA GLY A 292 1.02 19.45 -14.83
C GLY A 292 -0.32 19.33 -15.58
N ALA A 293 -1.00 18.19 -15.46
CA ALA A 293 -2.31 17.95 -16.04
C ALA A 293 -3.43 18.41 -15.10
N ALA A 294 -3.52 19.73 -14.80
CA ALA A 294 -4.65 20.30 -14.08
C ALA A 294 -5.95 20.02 -14.85
N PRO A 295 -7.09 19.73 -14.18
CA PRO A 295 -8.36 19.62 -14.87
C PRO A 295 -8.63 20.93 -15.60
N GLY A 296 -8.76 20.85 -16.92
CA GLY A 296 -9.16 21.99 -17.73
C GLY A 296 -10.45 22.57 -17.13
N THR A 297 -10.42 23.84 -16.77
CA THR A 297 -11.60 24.65 -16.51
C THR A 297 -12.39 24.69 -17.80
N ASN A 298 -13.33 23.75 -17.96
CA ASN A 298 -14.36 23.89 -18.97
C ASN A 298 -15.24 25.07 -18.55
N HIS A 299 -15.04 26.18 -19.26
CA HIS A 299 -15.96 27.31 -19.27
C HIS A 299 -17.22 26.98 -20.04
#